data_3d4008f5c580c907af8aeb7cd83c7f75
#
_entry.id   3d4008f5c580c907af8aeb7cd83c7f75
#
_cell.length_a   1.000
_cell.length_b   1.000
_cell.length_c   1.000
_cell.angle_alpha   90.00
_cell.angle_beta   90.00
_cell.angle_gamma   90.00
#
_symmetry.space_group_name_H-M   'P 1'
#
loop_
_entity.id
_entity.type
_entity.pdbx_description
1 polymer ?
#
loop_
_entity_poly.entity_id
_entity_poly.type
_entity_poly.pdbx_seq_one_letter_code
_entity_poly.pdbx_strand_id
1 'polypeptide(L)'
;LVPGHDAIVHYAAESHNDNSIADPEPFLRTNVEGTFRLLEAVRKYGVRYHHVSTDEVYGDLALDDPAKFTEETPYKPSSPYSSTKASSDMLVRAWTRTYGLRTTISNCSNNYGPYQHVEKFIPRQITNIIDGVRPKLYGKGENVRDWIHTEDHSSSVWDILTKGRTGETYLIGANGENNNITVLRMILEAMGRDPEDFDWVADRPGHDRRYAIDSMKL
;
A
#
# COMPACT_ATOMS: atom_id res chain seq x y z
N LEU A 1 -9.87 -21.42 11.54
CA LEU A 1 -10.64 -20.24 11.04
C LEU A 1 -11.07 -20.40 9.58
N VAL A 2 -10.25 -21.01 8.70
CA VAL A 2 -10.55 -21.11 7.25
C VAL A 2 -11.74 -22.01 6.91
N PRO A 3 -11.95 -23.18 7.56
CA PRO A 3 -13.12 -24.00 7.27
C PRO A 3 -14.44 -23.25 7.48
N GLY A 4 -15.37 -23.38 6.53
CA GLY A 4 -16.69 -22.74 6.57
C GLY A 4 -16.73 -21.31 6.01
N HIS A 5 -15.63 -20.85 5.39
CA HIS A 5 -15.58 -19.57 4.67
C HIS A 5 -15.43 -19.81 3.18
N ASP A 6 -16.03 -18.92 2.36
CA ASP A 6 -15.99 -19.01 0.89
C ASP A 6 -14.72 -18.39 0.31
N ALA A 7 -14.20 -17.38 1.00
CA ALA A 7 -13.03 -16.63 0.57
C ALA A 7 -12.22 -16.05 1.74
N ILE A 8 -10.96 -15.72 1.46
CA ILE A 8 -10.07 -14.95 2.33
C ILE A 8 -9.66 -13.69 1.59
N VAL A 9 -9.85 -12.53 2.21
CA VAL A 9 -9.24 -11.27 1.80
C VAL A 9 -8.13 -10.93 2.79
N HIS A 10 -6.88 -10.94 2.33
CA HIS A 10 -5.70 -10.81 3.17
C HIS A 10 -5.18 -9.38 3.19
N TYR A 11 -5.59 -8.62 4.19
CA TYR A 11 -5.10 -7.27 4.47
C TYR A 11 -3.96 -7.24 5.52
N ALA A 12 -3.82 -8.31 6.31
CA ALA A 12 -2.88 -8.33 7.41
C ALA A 12 -1.43 -8.18 6.94
N ALA A 13 -0.75 -7.15 7.41
CA ALA A 13 0.65 -6.87 7.09
C ALA A 13 1.27 -5.93 8.12
N GLU A 14 2.59 -6.04 8.31
CA GLU A 14 3.39 -4.92 8.79
C GLU A 14 3.58 -3.96 7.61
N SER A 15 3.33 -2.65 7.80
CA SER A 15 3.19 -1.72 6.67
C SER A 15 3.79 -0.33 6.87
N HIS A 16 4.59 -0.09 7.91
CA HIS A 16 5.23 1.19 8.16
C HIS A 16 6.69 1.18 7.71
N ASN A 17 7.04 1.97 6.70
CA ASN A 17 8.38 1.96 6.09
C ASN A 17 9.50 2.24 7.12
N ASP A 18 9.36 3.28 7.96
CA ASP A 18 10.39 3.63 8.94
C ASP A 18 10.62 2.49 9.95
N ASN A 19 9.54 1.82 10.38
CA ASN A 19 9.66 0.64 11.24
C ASN A 19 10.39 -0.51 10.53
N SER A 20 10.16 -0.69 9.22
CA SER A 20 10.84 -1.73 8.44
C SER A 20 12.34 -1.48 8.29
N ILE A 21 12.75 -0.20 8.27
CA ILE A 21 14.17 0.18 8.22
C ILE A 21 14.82 -0.03 9.59
N ALA A 22 14.10 0.27 10.67
CA ALA A 22 14.60 0.12 12.03
C ALA A 22 14.69 -1.35 12.47
N ASP A 23 13.68 -2.16 12.16
CA ASP A 23 13.60 -3.59 12.48
C ASP A 23 12.85 -4.36 11.38
N PRO A 24 13.53 -4.98 10.43
CA PRO A 24 12.92 -5.69 9.31
C PRO A 24 12.35 -7.08 9.65
N GLU A 25 12.76 -7.71 10.76
CA GLU A 25 12.36 -9.09 11.09
C GLU A 25 10.85 -9.29 11.23
N PRO A 26 10.08 -8.42 11.92
CA PRO A 26 8.62 -8.53 11.99
C PRO A 26 7.95 -8.51 10.61
N PHE A 27 8.51 -7.75 9.65
CA PHE A 27 7.99 -7.67 8.28
C PHE A 27 8.17 -8.98 7.53
N LEU A 28 9.31 -9.65 7.67
CA LEU A 28 9.53 -10.98 7.08
C LEU A 28 8.55 -12.01 7.67
N ARG A 29 8.39 -12.04 8.98
CA ARG A 29 7.48 -12.96 9.66
C ARG A 29 6.03 -12.72 9.27
N THR A 30 5.56 -11.47 9.35
CA THR A 30 4.15 -11.15 9.08
C THR A 30 3.85 -11.23 7.59
N ASN A 31 4.61 -10.53 6.75
CA ASN A 31 4.27 -10.37 5.35
C ASN A 31 4.60 -11.63 4.52
N VAL A 32 5.74 -12.26 4.76
CA VAL A 32 6.19 -13.42 3.95
C VAL A 32 5.71 -14.72 4.57
N GLU A 33 6.10 -15.02 5.81
CA GLU A 33 5.70 -16.26 6.47
C GLU A 33 4.19 -16.32 6.70
N GLY A 34 3.56 -15.22 7.12
CA GLY A 34 2.10 -15.13 7.29
C GLY A 34 1.35 -15.43 5.99
N THR A 35 1.79 -14.86 4.87
CA THR A 35 1.23 -15.16 3.54
C THR A 35 1.40 -16.63 3.19
N PHE A 36 2.59 -17.19 3.40
CA PHE A 36 2.84 -18.63 3.18
C PHE A 36 1.86 -19.50 3.98
N ARG A 37 1.65 -19.22 5.27
CA ARG A 37 0.73 -19.98 6.12
C ARG A 37 -0.71 -19.92 5.63
N LEU A 38 -1.16 -18.74 5.16
CA LEU A 38 -2.49 -18.60 4.57
C LEU A 38 -2.61 -19.36 3.24
N LEU A 39 -1.61 -19.32 2.37
CA LEU A 39 -1.60 -20.05 1.11
C LEU A 39 -1.68 -21.58 1.31
N GLU A 40 -0.98 -22.12 2.32
CA GLU A 40 -1.11 -23.54 2.68
C GLU A 40 -2.51 -23.88 3.23
N ALA A 41 -3.12 -22.97 3.98
CA ALA A 41 -4.51 -23.13 4.41
C ALA A 41 -5.47 -23.07 3.21
N VAL A 42 -5.29 -22.12 2.29
CA VAL A 42 -6.06 -22.03 1.03
C VAL A 42 -5.93 -23.32 0.22
N ARG A 43 -4.72 -23.84 0.08
CA ARG A 43 -4.45 -25.11 -0.60
C ARG A 43 -5.18 -26.29 0.03
N LYS A 44 -5.18 -26.33 1.36
CA LYS A 44 -5.82 -27.42 2.12
C LYS A 44 -7.35 -27.38 2.02
N TYR A 45 -7.96 -26.20 2.04
CA TYR A 45 -9.42 -26.06 2.16
C TYR A 45 -10.11 -25.60 0.87
N GLY A 46 -9.36 -25.26 -0.19
CA GLY A 46 -9.91 -24.93 -1.50
C GLY A 46 -10.69 -23.62 -1.58
N VAL A 47 -10.48 -22.69 -0.64
CA VAL A 47 -11.18 -21.40 -0.61
C VAL A 47 -10.59 -20.40 -1.61
N ARG A 48 -11.36 -19.39 -2.01
CA ARG A 48 -10.85 -18.28 -2.84
C ARG A 48 -9.96 -17.36 -1.98
N TYR A 49 -8.90 -16.80 -2.58
CA TYR A 49 -7.97 -15.94 -1.87
C TYR A 49 -7.68 -14.67 -2.65
N HIS A 50 -7.84 -13.52 -2.00
CA HIS A 50 -7.41 -12.24 -2.52
C HIS A 50 -6.30 -11.66 -1.65
N HIS A 51 -5.17 -11.33 -2.27
CA HIS A 51 -3.99 -10.74 -1.62
C HIS A 51 -3.96 -9.24 -1.88
N VAL A 52 -4.03 -8.45 -0.81
CA VAL A 52 -3.88 -6.99 -0.89
C VAL A 52 -2.41 -6.63 -0.72
N SER A 53 -1.82 -6.04 -1.75
CA SER A 53 -0.44 -5.59 -1.81
C SER A 53 -0.36 -4.06 -2.03
N THR A 54 0.75 -3.57 -2.50
CA THR A 54 1.08 -2.14 -2.60
C THR A 54 1.75 -1.83 -3.93
N ASP A 55 1.59 -0.62 -4.43
CA ASP A 55 2.33 -0.08 -5.58
C ASP A 55 3.84 0.08 -5.30
N GLU A 56 4.24 0.16 -4.04
CA GLU A 56 5.65 0.24 -3.64
C GLU A 56 6.51 -0.95 -4.11
N VAL A 57 5.89 -2.07 -4.51
CA VAL A 57 6.61 -3.22 -5.09
C VAL A 57 7.25 -2.91 -6.44
N TYR A 58 6.75 -1.91 -7.16
CA TYR A 58 7.27 -1.50 -8.47
C TYR A 58 8.49 -0.57 -8.37
N GLY A 59 8.75 0.01 -7.19
CA GLY A 59 9.86 0.92 -6.95
C GLY A 59 9.49 2.38 -7.18
N ASP A 60 10.42 3.15 -7.71
CA ASP A 60 10.37 4.61 -7.79
C ASP A 60 10.29 5.11 -9.23
N LEU A 61 9.51 6.17 -9.45
CA LEU A 61 9.49 6.97 -10.67
C LEU A 61 10.15 8.33 -10.42
N ALA A 62 10.81 8.90 -11.44
CA ALA A 62 11.27 10.28 -11.37
C ALA A 62 10.08 11.23 -11.29
N LEU A 63 10.27 12.42 -10.68
CA LEU A 63 9.17 13.39 -10.50
C LEU A 63 8.63 13.92 -11.84
N ASP A 64 9.47 14.00 -12.84
CA ASP A 64 9.18 14.48 -14.20
C ASP A 64 8.89 13.34 -15.20
N ASP A 65 8.91 12.08 -14.78
CA ASP A 65 8.59 10.95 -15.63
C ASP A 65 7.07 10.86 -15.82
N PRO A 66 6.53 10.91 -17.05
CA PRO A 66 5.09 10.76 -17.28
C PRO A 66 4.59 9.30 -17.14
N ALA A 67 5.49 8.33 -16.98
CA ALA A 67 5.12 6.91 -16.87
C ALA A 67 4.28 6.62 -15.62
N LYS A 68 3.45 5.57 -15.74
CA LYS A 68 2.72 4.96 -14.65
C LYS A 68 3.05 3.48 -14.58
N PHE A 69 3.00 2.91 -13.38
CA PHE A 69 3.09 1.47 -13.21
C PHE A 69 1.86 0.78 -13.80
N THR A 70 2.09 -0.33 -14.45
CA THR A 70 1.07 -1.26 -14.95
C THR A 70 1.30 -2.63 -14.34
N GLU A 71 0.39 -3.57 -14.56
CA GLU A 71 0.55 -4.95 -14.10
C GLU A 71 1.75 -5.66 -14.71
N GLU A 72 2.28 -5.16 -15.82
CA GLU A 72 3.46 -5.69 -16.52
C GLU A 72 4.77 -5.04 -16.03
N THR A 73 4.69 -4.00 -15.20
CA THR A 73 5.88 -3.33 -14.68
C THR A 73 6.70 -4.28 -13.80
N PRO A 74 8.01 -4.45 -14.04
CA PRO A 74 8.85 -5.28 -13.20
C PRO A 74 8.93 -4.77 -11.76
N TYR A 75 8.92 -5.68 -10.78
CA TYR A 75 9.11 -5.34 -9.38
C TYR A 75 10.54 -4.86 -9.12
N LYS A 76 10.67 -3.71 -8.44
CA LYS A 76 11.95 -3.07 -8.05
C LYS A 76 11.83 -2.43 -6.66
N PRO A 77 11.44 -3.18 -5.61
CA PRO A 77 11.19 -2.63 -4.29
C PRO A 77 12.44 -1.95 -3.70
N SER A 78 12.25 -0.81 -3.03
CA SER A 78 13.33 0.05 -2.51
C SER A 78 13.50 -0.03 -0.98
N SER A 79 12.55 -0.65 -0.26
CA SER A 79 12.57 -0.74 1.20
C SER A 79 12.40 -2.19 1.68
N PRO A 80 12.76 -2.51 2.96
CA PRO A 80 12.44 -3.83 3.54
C PRO A 80 10.95 -4.14 3.49
N TYR A 81 10.07 -3.18 3.77
CA TYR A 81 8.63 -3.33 3.64
C TYR A 81 8.23 -3.75 2.22
N SER A 82 8.56 -2.93 1.22
CA SER A 82 8.17 -3.21 -0.17
C SER A 82 8.77 -4.51 -0.69
N SER A 83 9.99 -4.87 -0.25
CA SER A 83 10.63 -6.15 -0.57
C SER A 83 9.87 -7.35 0.00
N THR A 84 9.36 -7.25 1.24
CA THR A 84 8.55 -8.32 1.83
C THR A 84 7.17 -8.44 1.17
N LYS A 85 6.58 -7.33 0.74
CA LYS A 85 5.33 -7.34 -0.04
C LYS A 85 5.53 -7.93 -1.43
N ALA A 86 6.59 -7.55 -2.14
CA ALA A 86 6.96 -8.18 -3.42
C ALA A 86 7.19 -9.69 -3.30
N SER A 87 7.87 -10.12 -2.23
CA SER A 87 8.07 -11.54 -1.92
C SER A 87 6.75 -12.27 -1.70
N SER A 88 5.80 -11.63 -1.00
CA SER A 88 4.45 -12.19 -0.77
C SER A 88 3.68 -12.34 -2.07
N ASP A 89 3.71 -11.35 -2.95
CA ASP A 89 3.08 -11.41 -4.27
C ASP A 89 3.66 -12.57 -5.11
N MET A 90 4.99 -12.76 -5.06
CA MET A 90 5.64 -13.87 -5.74
C MET A 90 5.24 -15.24 -5.18
N LEU A 91 5.04 -15.36 -3.86
CA LEU A 91 4.48 -16.58 -3.26
C LEU A 91 3.06 -16.85 -3.77
N VAL A 92 2.19 -15.85 -3.80
CA VAL A 92 0.82 -15.99 -4.30
C VAL A 92 0.83 -16.47 -5.76
N ARG A 93 1.61 -15.83 -6.62
CA ARG A 93 1.76 -16.23 -8.04
C ARG A 93 2.28 -17.66 -8.19
N ALA A 94 3.30 -18.03 -7.41
CA ALA A 94 3.88 -19.37 -7.44
C ALA A 94 2.88 -20.44 -7.00
N TRP A 95 2.14 -20.23 -5.90
CA TRP A 95 1.11 -21.15 -5.40
C TRP A 95 -0.05 -21.28 -6.38
N THR A 96 -0.47 -20.18 -6.99
CA THR A 96 -1.49 -20.20 -8.05
C THR A 96 -1.06 -21.08 -9.21
N ARG A 97 0.13 -20.85 -9.73
CA ARG A 97 0.64 -21.61 -10.90
C ARG A 97 0.94 -23.08 -10.58
N THR A 98 1.53 -23.35 -9.42
CA THR A 98 1.99 -24.69 -9.06
C THR A 98 0.85 -25.58 -8.58
N TYR A 99 -0.07 -25.04 -7.81
CA TYR A 99 -1.12 -25.81 -7.14
C TYR A 99 -2.54 -25.49 -7.64
N GLY A 100 -2.68 -24.60 -8.63
CA GLY A 100 -3.97 -24.25 -9.20
C GLY A 100 -4.89 -23.49 -8.25
N LEU A 101 -4.33 -22.70 -7.31
CA LEU A 101 -5.14 -21.98 -6.34
C LEU A 101 -5.94 -20.86 -7.01
N ARG A 102 -7.17 -20.64 -6.54
CA ARG A 102 -8.02 -19.53 -6.99
C ARG A 102 -7.65 -18.23 -6.30
N THR A 103 -6.61 -17.57 -6.78
CA THR A 103 -6.11 -16.33 -6.19
C THR A 103 -6.24 -15.13 -7.11
N THR A 104 -6.28 -13.94 -6.53
CA THR A 104 -6.09 -12.65 -7.19
C THR A 104 -5.19 -11.78 -6.32
N ILE A 105 -4.49 -10.81 -6.92
CA ILE A 105 -3.64 -9.82 -6.23
C ILE A 105 -4.14 -8.44 -6.58
N SER A 106 -4.14 -7.51 -5.63
CA SER A 106 -4.23 -6.08 -5.91
C SER A 106 -3.01 -5.34 -5.38
N ASN A 107 -2.44 -4.44 -6.20
CA ASN A 107 -1.42 -3.49 -5.78
C ASN A 107 -2.08 -2.11 -5.72
N CYS A 108 -2.28 -1.58 -4.51
CA CYS A 108 -3.00 -0.33 -4.32
C CYS A 108 -2.07 0.85 -4.04
N SER A 109 -2.56 2.03 -4.39
CA SER A 109 -1.95 3.31 -4.02
C SER A 109 -2.19 3.67 -2.53
N ASN A 110 -1.80 4.88 -2.12
CA ASN A 110 -1.88 5.31 -0.74
C ASN A 110 -3.32 5.50 -0.28
N ASN A 111 -3.77 4.65 0.61
CA ASN A 111 -5.11 4.72 1.19
C ASN A 111 -5.20 5.80 2.27
N TYR A 112 -6.35 6.47 2.35
CA TYR A 112 -6.72 7.35 3.45
C TYR A 112 -8.21 7.19 3.78
N GLY A 113 -8.59 7.52 5.01
CA GLY A 113 -9.99 7.46 5.42
C GLY A 113 -10.17 7.37 6.93
N PRO A 114 -11.42 7.30 7.40
CA PRO A 114 -11.74 7.14 8.82
C PRO A 114 -11.06 5.91 9.44
N TYR A 115 -10.65 6.04 10.70
CA TYR A 115 -10.01 4.99 11.50
C TYR A 115 -8.63 4.53 11.01
N GLN A 116 -8.01 5.24 10.06
CA GLN A 116 -6.64 4.94 9.65
C GLN A 116 -5.69 5.06 10.85
N HIS A 117 -4.75 4.09 10.96
CA HIS A 117 -3.79 4.06 12.06
C HIS A 117 -2.95 5.33 12.13
N VAL A 118 -2.78 5.87 13.34
CA VAL A 118 -2.14 7.19 13.60
C VAL A 118 -0.68 7.30 13.17
N GLU A 119 0.00 6.19 12.89
CA GLU A 119 1.37 6.19 12.36
C GLU A 119 1.45 6.68 10.90
N LYS A 120 0.34 6.60 10.14
CA LYS A 120 0.30 6.97 8.74
C LYS A 120 0.26 8.49 8.56
N PHE A 121 0.72 8.96 7.38
CA PHE A 121 0.98 10.39 7.14
C PHE A 121 -0.21 11.29 7.49
N ILE A 122 -1.38 11.09 6.87
CA ILE A 122 -2.55 11.96 7.09
C ILE A 122 -3.02 11.95 8.56
N PRO A 123 -3.35 10.79 9.18
CA PRO A 123 -3.84 10.80 10.55
C PRO A 123 -2.79 11.30 11.55
N ARG A 124 -1.49 11.04 11.31
CA ARG A 124 -0.44 11.55 12.17
C ARG A 124 -0.36 13.08 12.18
N GLN A 125 -0.49 13.72 11.00
CA GLN A 125 -0.49 15.18 10.95
C GLN A 125 -1.72 15.75 11.64
N ILE A 126 -2.90 15.16 11.43
CA ILE A 126 -4.14 15.58 12.09
C ILE A 126 -4.03 15.45 13.61
N THR A 127 -3.58 14.32 14.13
CA THR A 127 -3.43 14.11 15.58
C THR A 127 -2.38 15.05 16.18
N ASN A 128 -1.25 15.26 15.50
CA ASN A 128 -0.25 16.22 15.94
C ASN A 128 -0.84 17.62 16.09
N ILE A 129 -1.63 18.09 15.11
CA ILE A 129 -2.26 19.41 15.16
C ILE A 129 -3.25 19.49 16.32
N ILE A 130 -4.06 18.46 16.56
CA ILE A 130 -5.00 18.38 17.68
C ILE A 130 -4.24 18.48 19.03
N ASP A 131 -3.11 17.78 19.16
CA ASP A 131 -2.30 17.76 20.36
C ASP A 131 -1.39 18.98 20.52
N GLY A 132 -1.47 19.97 19.61
CA GLY A 132 -0.64 21.18 19.63
C GLY A 132 0.81 20.93 19.25
N VAL A 133 1.12 19.80 18.63
CA VAL A 133 2.45 19.45 18.10
C VAL A 133 2.53 19.91 16.64
N ARG A 134 3.60 20.64 16.30
CA ARG A 134 3.79 21.07 14.90
C ARG A 134 3.99 19.84 13.99
N PRO A 135 3.28 19.75 12.86
CA PRO A 135 3.51 18.74 11.85
C PRO A 135 4.95 18.75 11.34
N LYS A 136 5.42 17.60 10.90
CA LYS A 136 6.77 17.44 10.35
C LYS A 136 6.72 16.93 8.92
N LEU A 137 7.54 17.51 8.05
CA LEU A 137 7.62 17.16 6.64
C LEU A 137 9.03 16.76 6.26
N TYR A 138 9.17 15.57 5.67
CA TYR A 138 10.46 15.03 5.24
C TYR A 138 11.01 15.75 4.00
N GLY A 139 12.30 16.03 4.00
CA GLY A 139 13.05 16.57 2.87
C GLY A 139 12.46 17.89 2.37
N LYS A 140 12.04 17.95 1.10
CA LYS A 140 11.35 19.09 0.50
C LYS A 140 9.84 18.88 0.35
N GLY A 141 9.30 17.76 0.82
CA GLY A 141 7.88 17.43 0.67
C GLY A 141 7.42 17.18 -0.78
N GLU A 142 8.35 17.02 -1.72
CA GLU A 142 8.07 16.86 -3.15
C GLU A 142 7.65 15.44 -3.54
N ASN A 143 7.74 14.47 -2.62
CA ASN A 143 7.36 13.09 -2.88
C ASN A 143 5.88 12.99 -3.25
N VAL A 144 5.60 12.47 -4.45
CA VAL A 144 4.26 12.35 -5.02
C VAL A 144 3.67 10.98 -4.69
N ARG A 145 2.41 10.97 -4.28
CA ARG A 145 1.62 9.76 -4.02
C ARG A 145 0.27 9.88 -4.70
N ASP A 146 -0.26 8.77 -5.18
CA ASP A 146 -1.65 8.67 -5.59
C ASP A 146 -2.48 8.34 -4.34
N TRP A 147 -3.49 9.14 -4.03
CA TRP A 147 -4.30 9.03 -2.82
C TRP A 147 -5.69 8.52 -3.15
N ILE A 148 -6.08 7.39 -2.52
CA ILE A 148 -7.40 6.78 -2.72
C ILE A 148 -8.15 6.67 -1.38
N HIS A 149 -9.44 6.99 -1.40
CA HIS A 149 -10.28 6.77 -0.22
C HIS A 149 -10.52 5.28 0.04
N THR A 150 -10.55 4.88 1.31
CA THR A 150 -10.70 3.47 1.71
C THR A 150 -12.00 2.83 1.24
N GLU A 151 -13.07 3.59 1.04
CA GLU A 151 -14.33 3.06 0.49
C GLU A 151 -14.17 2.66 -0.98
N ASP A 152 -13.51 3.49 -1.80
CA ASP A 152 -13.24 3.20 -3.21
C ASP A 152 -12.30 2.00 -3.34
N HIS A 153 -11.25 1.95 -2.51
CA HIS A 153 -10.37 0.79 -2.45
C HIS A 153 -11.13 -0.49 -2.07
N SER A 154 -11.98 -0.44 -1.04
CA SER A 154 -12.75 -1.61 -0.60
C SER A 154 -13.77 -2.07 -1.63
N SER A 155 -14.40 -1.13 -2.34
CA SER A 155 -15.28 -1.43 -3.48
C SER A 155 -14.53 -2.14 -4.60
N SER A 156 -13.34 -1.64 -4.96
CA SER A 156 -12.46 -2.26 -5.96
C SER A 156 -12.03 -3.67 -5.55
N VAL A 157 -11.66 -3.87 -4.29
CA VAL A 157 -11.32 -5.21 -3.76
C VAL A 157 -12.52 -6.16 -3.85
N TRP A 158 -13.72 -5.68 -3.56
CA TRP A 158 -14.94 -6.49 -3.69
C TRP A 158 -15.20 -6.89 -5.15
N ASP A 159 -15.02 -5.98 -6.08
CA ASP A 159 -15.16 -6.27 -7.52
C ASP A 159 -14.13 -7.29 -7.99
N ILE A 160 -12.87 -7.15 -7.59
CA ILE A 160 -11.81 -8.13 -7.90
C ILE A 160 -12.13 -9.49 -7.26
N LEU A 161 -12.58 -9.52 -6.02
CA LEU A 161 -12.93 -10.76 -5.33
C LEU A 161 -14.07 -11.50 -6.03
N THR A 162 -15.09 -10.78 -6.52
CA THR A 162 -16.30 -11.39 -7.10
C THR A 162 -16.23 -11.60 -8.61
N LYS A 163 -15.54 -10.72 -9.35
CA LYS A 163 -15.52 -10.70 -10.81
C LYS A 163 -14.13 -10.93 -11.40
N GLY A 164 -13.06 -10.73 -10.61
CA GLY A 164 -11.66 -10.83 -11.07
C GLY A 164 -11.28 -12.24 -11.54
N ARG A 165 -10.40 -12.30 -12.53
CA ARG A 165 -9.88 -13.54 -13.10
C ARG A 165 -8.82 -14.15 -12.19
N THR A 166 -8.92 -15.45 -11.96
CA THR A 166 -7.93 -16.19 -11.18
C THR A 166 -6.52 -16.05 -11.77
N GLY A 167 -5.55 -15.79 -10.91
CA GLY A 167 -4.15 -15.63 -11.28
C GLY A 167 -3.75 -14.22 -11.71
N GLU A 168 -4.73 -13.31 -11.85
CA GLU A 168 -4.48 -11.94 -12.31
C GLU A 168 -4.12 -11.00 -11.16
N THR A 169 -3.32 -9.99 -11.53
CA THR A 169 -3.03 -8.82 -10.70
C THR A 169 -3.84 -7.63 -11.21
N TYR A 170 -4.27 -6.76 -10.31
CA TYR A 170 -5.02 -5.53 -10.58
C TYR A 170 -4.38 -4.35 -9.83
N LEU A 171 -4.25 -3.21 -10.49
CA LEU A 171 -3.80 -2.00 -9.85
C LEU A 171 -5.02 -1.17 -9.40
N ILE A 172 -4.99 -0.69 -8.16
CA ILE A 172 -6.07 0.12 -7.58
C ILE A 172 -5.53 1.51 -7.25
N GLY A 173 -5.89 2.52 -8.04
CA GLY A 173 -5.54 3.93 -7.87
C GLY A 173 -6.68 4.85 -8.24
N ALA A 174 -6.58 6.12 -7.82
CA ALA A 174 -7.63 7.11 -8.02
C ALA A 174 -7.23 8.24 -8.98
N ASN A 175 -6.03 8.21 -9.59
CA ASN A 175 -5.42 9.35 -10.29
C ASN A 175 -5.35 10.62 -9.42
N GLY A 176 -5.25 10.43 -8.10
CA GLY A 176 -5.21 11.47 -7.08
C GLY A 176 -3.78 11.89 -6.72
N GLU A 177 -2.88 12.00 -7.72
CA GLU A 177 -1.48 12.32 -7.50
C GLU A 177 -1.31 13.69 -6.86
N ASN A 178 -0.76 13.72 -5.63
CA ASN A 178 -0.39 14.93 -4.92
C ASN A 178 0.93 14.74 -4.20
N ASN A 179 1.74 15.80 -4.11
CA ASN A 179 2.94 15.76 -3.29
C ASN A 179 2.61 15.95 -1.80
N ASN A 180 3.52 15.49 -0.95
CA ASN A 180 3.29 15.51 0.50
C ASN A 180 3.09 16.92 1.07
N ILE A 181 3.77 17.94 0.54
CA ILE A 181 3.60 19.32 1.01
C ILE A 181 2.21 19.85 0.67
N THR A 182 1.68 19.57 -0.50
CA THR A 182 0.30 19.96 -0.86
C THR A 182 -0.70 19.31 0.06
N VAL A 183 -0.58 18.01 0.31
CA VAL A 183 -1.48 17.28 1.22
C VAL A 183 -1.39 17.84 2.64
N LEU A 184 -0.19 18.15 3.14
CA LEU A 184 -0.02 18.74 4.47
C LEU A 184 -0.68 20.13 4.57
N ARG A 185 -0.49 20.99 3.56
CA ARG A 185 -1.16 22.31 3.50
C ARG A 185 -2.67 22.19 3.51
N MET A 186 -3.23 21.25 2.73
CA MET A 186 -4.67 20.97 2.74
C MET A 186 -5.18 20.54 4.13
N ILE A 187 -4.42 19.74 4.86
CA ILE A 187 -4.75 19.32 6.23
C ILE A 187 -4.76 20.53 7.17
N LEU A 188 -3.71 21.35 7.12
CA LEU A 188 -3.59 22.56 7.96
C LEU A 188 -4.73 23.54 7.69
N GLU A 189 -5.03 23.83 6.43
CA GLU A 189 -6.15 24.68 6.02
C GLU A 189 -7.51 24.13 6.51
N ALA A 190 -7.75 22.84 6.31
CA ALA A 190 -8.99 22.18 6.75
C ALA A 190 -9.16 22.23 8.29
N MET A 191 -8.06 22.30 9.03
CA MET A 191 -8.04 22.43 10.49
C MET A 191 -7.96 23.89 10.98
N GLY A 192 -8.09 24.88 10.08
CA GLY A 192 -8.08 26.31 10.41
C GLY A 192 -6.71 26.83 10.87
N ARG A 193 -5.62 26.20 10.41
CA ARG A 193 -4.24 26.59 10.72
C ARG A 193 -3.57 27.26 9.51
N ASP A 194 -2.47 27.97 9.75
CA ASP A 194 -1.63 28.48 8.68
C ASP A 194 -1.06 27.30 7.86
N PRO A 195 -1.19 27.30 6.52
CA PRO A 195 -0.64 26.24 5.66
C PRO A 195 0.88 26.03 5.78
N GLU A 196 1.60 27.03 6.30
CA GLU A 196 3.06 26.96 6.50
C GLU A 196 3.44 26.61 7.97
N ASP A 197 2.47 26.29 8.85
CA ASP A 197 2.73 25.97 10.26
C ASP A 197 3.21 24.53 10.44
N PHE A 198 4.38 24.19 9.88
CA PHE A 198 5.04 22.89 10.02
C PHE A 198 6.57 23.03 10.05
N ASP A 199 7.26 21.97 10.49
CA ASP A 199 8.71 21.90 10.56
C ASP A 199 9.27 21.00 9.45
N TRP A 200 10.37 21.45 8.81
CA TRP A 200 11.16 20.63 7.91
C TRP A 200 12.07 19.69 8.71
N VAL A 201 12.11 18.42 8.32
CA VAL A 201 13.02 17.42 8.91
C VAL A 201 13.84 16.72 7.83
N ALA A 202 14.96 16.11 8.25
CA ALA A 202 15.80 15.35 7.33
C ALA A 202 14.99 14.24 6.64
N ASP A 203 15.27 14.01 5.36
CA ASP A 203 14.62 12.95 4.61
C ASP A 203 15.10 11.56 5.08
N ARG A 204 14.26 10.55 4.88
CA ARG A 204 14.60 9.17 5.24
C ARG A 204 15.38 8.47 4.13
N PRO A 205 16.25 7.50 4.45
CA PRO A 205 16.90 6.66 3.45
C PRO A 205 15.88 5.91 2.59
N GLY A 206 16.16 5.80 1.27
CA GLY A 206 15.30 5.04 0.35
C GLY A 206 13.90 5.61 0.18
N HIS A 207 13.71 6.92 0.35
CA HIS A 207 12.42 7.57 0.19
C HIS A 207 12.08 7.73 -1.30
N ASP A 208 11.19 6.90 -1.79
CA ASP A 208 10.72 6.94 -3.18
C ASP A 208 10.09 8.30 -3.51
N ARG A 209 10.40 8.80 -4.71
CA ARG A 209 9.99 10.15 -5.13
C ARG A 209 8.56 10.19 -5.61
N ARG A 210 8.17 9.24 -6.46
CA ARG A 210 6.84 9.25 -7.07
C ARG A 210 6.30 7.84 -7.25
N TYR A 211 5.03 7.67 -6.89
CA TYR A 211 4.20 6.54 -7.27
C TYR A 211 3.03 7.04 -8.12
N ALA A 212 2.82 6.38 -9.24
CA ALA A 212 1.67 6.60 -10.09
C ALA A 212 1.30 5.28 -10.75
N ILE A 213 0.03 4.93 -10.72
CA ILE A 213 -0.45 3.66 -11.27
C ILE A 213 -1.53 3.88 -12.32
N ASP A 214 -1.53 2.99 -13.30
CA ASP A 214 -2.58 2.89 -14.30
C ASP A 214 -3.60 1.84 -13.84
N SER A 215 -4.78 2.27 -13.46
CA SER A 215 -5.86 1.40 -12.97
C SER A 215 -6.92 1.06 -14.04
N MET A 216 -6.63 1.27 -15.31
CA MET A 216 -7.59 1.08 -16.39
C MET A 216 -8.06 -0.36 -16.59
N LYS A 217 -7.36 -1.36 -16.05
CA LYS A 217 -7.74 -2.76 -16.12
C LYS A 217 -8.91 -3.10 -15.18
N LEU A 218 -9.08 -2.34 -14.13
CA LEU A 218 -10.13 -2.51 -13.14
C LEU A 218 -11.43 -1.86 -13.61
#